data_8cb860082f7122b989cf84156bf97b64
#
_entry.id   8cb860082f7122b989cf84156bf97b64
#
_cell.length_a   1.000
_cell.length_b   1.000
_cell.length_c   1.000
_cell.angle_alpha   90.00
_cell.angle_beta   90.00
_cell.angle_gamma   90.00
#
_symmetry.space_group_name_H-M   'P 1'
#
loop_
_entity.id
_entity.type
_entity.pdbx_description
1 polymer ?
#
loop_
_entity_poly.entity_id
_entity_poly.type
_entity_poly.pdbx_seq_one_letter_code
_entity_poly.pdbx_strand_id
1 'polypeptide(L)'
;AVGQRLGRSLLELGGNNAIIVSQNADLNMVLVGAVFGAHGTAGQRCTSTRRLIIHDSVYEKTKEILKNAYGQLKIGDPLDASNHVGPLIDTGAVKDFTNAIEKATSEGAKVLVEGKVLSGEGYESNCYVSPCILEVTNDMEIVQQETFAPVLYIMKYNTIEEAIEMQNNVPQGLSSSIFTTNMIEM
;
A
#
# COMPACT_ATOMS: atom_id res chain seq x y z
N ALA A 1 13.60 4.44 -30.77
CA ALA A 1 15.03 4.75 -30.73
C ALA A 1 15.89 3.49 -30.53
N VAL A 2 15.71 2.69 -29.43
CA VAL A 2 16.57 1.51 -29.15
C VAL A 2 16.38 0.41 -30.20
N GLY A 3 15.13 0.10 -30.58
CA GLY A 3 14.83 -0.91 -31.60
C GLY A 3 15.38 -0.59 -33.01
N GLN A 4 15.48 0.70 -33.35
CA GLN A 4 16.04 1.14 -34.65
C GLN A 4 17.50 0.75 -34.84
N ARG A 5 18.25 0.60 -33.75
CA ARG A 5 19.66 0.17 -33.75
C ARG A 5 19.85 -1.29 -33.30
N LEU A 6 18.77 -2.08 -33.28
CA LEU A 6 18.75 -3.47 -32.78
C LEU A 6 19.35 -3.62 -31.40
N GLY A 7 19.22 -2.58 -30.56
CA GLY A 7 19.70 -2.58 -29.19
C GLY A 7 18.76 -3.37 -28.24
N ARG A 8 19.25 -3.64 -27.05
CA ARG A 8 18.46 -4.22 -25.96
C ARG A 8 18.01 -3.11 -25.01
N SER A 9 16.84 -3.27 -24.40
CA SER A 9 16.36 -2.42 -23.32
C SER A 9 15.99 -3.29 -22.11
N LEU A 10 16.26 -2.77 -20.93
CA LEU A 10 15.74 -3.29 -19.67
C LEU A 10 14.92 -2.15 -19.05
N LEU A 11 13.67 -2.47 -18.68
CA LEU A 11 12.74 -1.49 -18.16
C LEU A 11 12.40 -1.87 -16.70
N GLU A 12 12.74 -0.98 -15.78
CA GLU A 12 12.31 -1.02 -14.38
C GLU A 12 11.17 -0.02 -14.21
N LEU A 13 9.94 -0.53 -14.06
CA LEU A 13 8.71 0.26 -14.07
C LEU A 13 8.01 0.17 -12.73
N GLY A 14 7.10 1.11 -12.48
CA GLY A 14 6.31 1.16 -11.26
C GLY A 14 5.17 0.14 -11.21
N GLY A 15 4.52 0.07 -10.07
CA GLY A 15 3.34 -0.75 -9.80
C GLY A 15 2.31 -0.01 -8.95
N ASN A 16 1.07 -0.44 -9.04
CA ASN A 16 -0.01 0.01 -8.15
C ASN A 16 -0.80 -1.20 -7.66
N ASN A 17 -0.05 -2.07 -7.00
CA ASN A 17 -0.43 -3.45 -6.72
C ASN A 17 -1.56 -3.54 -5.72
N ALA A 18 -2.50 -4.46 -6.00
CA ALA A 18 -3.60 -4.74 -5.08
C ALA A 18 -3.54 -6.15 -4.51
N ILE A 19 -4.05 -6.27 -3.28
CA ILE A 19 -4.49 -7.51 -2.68
C ILE A 19 -6.01 -7.51 -2.65
N ILE A 20 -6.65 -8.53 -3.21
CA ILE A 20 -8.08 -8.77 -3.09
C ILE A 20 -8.30 -9.68 -1.88
N VAL A 21 -9.18 -9.24 -0.97
CA VAL A 21 -9.57 -10.02 0.22
C VAL A 21 -10.99 -10.52 0.04
N SER A 22 -11.12 -11.80 -0.27
CA SER A 22 -12.43 -12.46 -0.44
C SER A 22 -13.17 -12.60 0.90
N GLN A 23 -14.49 -12.77 0.83
CA GLN A 23 -15.30 -13.17 1.99
C GLN A 23 -14.84 -14.48 2.62
N ASN A 24 -14.15 -15.34 1.84
CA ASN A 24 -13.63 -16.64 2.24
C ASN A 24 -12.14 -16.59 2.67
N ALA A 25 -11.57 -15.39 2.86
CA ALA A 25 -10.17 -15.23 3.20
C ALA A 25 -9.87 -15.64 4.66
N ASP A 26 -8.71 -16.25 4.90
CA ASP A 26 -8.15 -16.33 6.25
C ASP A 26 -7.57 -14.96 6.61
N LEU A 27 -8.25 -14.23 7.50
CA LEU A 27 -7.86 -12.88 7.88
C LEU A 27 -6.51 -12.79 8.63
N ASN A 28 -6.04 -13.87 9.25
CA ASN A 28 -4.71 -13.90 9.86
C ASN A 28 -3.63 -13.88 8.78
N MET A 29 -3.82 -14.64 7.71
CA MET A 29 -2.90 -14.60 6.57
C MET A 29 -2.98 -13.27 5.83
N VAL A 30 -4.19 -12.73 5.65
CA VAL A 30 -4.39 -11.38 5.07
C VAL A 30 -3.61 -10.33 5.85
N LEU A 31 -3.72 -10.35 7.19
CA LEU A 31 -3.02 -9.39 8.03
C LEU A 31 -1.51 -9.41 7.80
N VAL A 32 -0.90 -10.60 7.86
CA VAL A 32 0.55 -10.74 7.65
C VAL A 32 0.95 -10.29 6.24
N GLY A 33 0.23 -10.74 5.21
CA GLY A 33 0.51 -10.40 3.82
C GLY A 33 0.33 -8.91 3.51
N ALA A 34 -0.77 -8.31 3.98
CA ALA A 34 -1.07 -6.90 3.73
C ALA A 34 -0.10 -5.97 4.48
N VAL A 35 0.18 -6.25 5.75
CA VAL A 35 1.10 -5.44 6.56
C VAL A 35 2.51 -5.50 5.98
N PHE A 36 3.05 -6.70 5.75
CA PHE A 36 4.37 -6.85 5.14
C PHE A 36 4.44 -6.25 3.73
N GLY A 37 3.43 -6.51 2.90
CA GLY A 37 3.36 -6.01 1.53
C GLY A 37 3.33 -4.48 1.45
N ALA A 38 2.63 -3.82 2.37
CA ALA A 38 2.48 -2.37 2.37
C ALA A 38 3.67 -1.62 2.98
N HIS A 39 4.32 -2.16 4.03
CA HIS A 39 5.40 -1.42 4.70
C HIS A 39 6.77 -2.04 4.57
N GLY A 40 6.88 -3.27 4.07
CA GLY A 40 8.19 -3.86 3.79
C GLY A 40 9.04 -2.86 3.01
N THR A 41 10.25 -2.55 3.48
CA THR A 41 11.12 -1.50 2.94
C THR A 41 10.46 -0.10 2.89
N ALA A 42 9.66 0.24 3.90
CA ALA A 42 8.92 1.52 3.98
C ALA A 42 8.03 1.80 2.73
N GLY A 43 7.44 0.74 2.15
CA GLY A 43 6.61 0.88 0.94
C GLY A 43 7.39 1.22 -0.34
N GLN A 44 8.73 1.08 -0.35
CA GLN A 44 9.59 1.49 -1.45
C GLN A 44 10.01 0.32 -2.33
N ARG A 45 9.04 -0.52 -2.74
CA ARG A 45 9.21 -1.54 -3.79
C ARG A 45 8.21 -1.30 -4.91
N CYS A 46 8.58 -1.59 -6.13
CA CYS A 46 7.65 -1.61 -7.25
C CYS A 46 6.50 -2.60 -7.01
N THR A 47 6.73 -3.66 -6.20
CA THR A 47 5.74 -4.67 -5.81
C THR A 47 5.05 -4.38 -4.47
N SER A 48 5.29 -3.24 -3.81
CA SER A 48 4.59 -2.91 -2.56
C SER A 48 3.08 -2.88 -2.76
N THR A 49 2.35 -3.39 -1.78
CA THR A 49 0.88 -3.34 -1.78
C THR A 49 0.44 -1.90 -1.55
N ARG A 50 -0.25 -1.33 -2.52
CA ARG A 50 -0.79 0.03 -2.46
C ARG A 50 -2.28 0.02 -2.16
N ARG A 51 -3.00 -0.97 -2.69
CA ARG A 51 -4.45 -1.06 -2.60
C ARG A 51 -4.85 -2.39 -1.96
N LEU A 52 -5.76 -2.34 -1.00
CA LEU A 52 -6.39 -3.50 -0.40
C LEU A 52 -7.89 -3.44 -0.71
N ILE A 53 -8.34 -4.33 -1.58
CA ILE A 53 -9.71 -4.40 -2.10
C ILE A 53 -10.42 -5.48 -1.30
N ILE A 54 -11.34 -5.10 -0.41
CA ILE A 54 -11.87 -5.97 0.65
C ILE A 54 -13.36 -6.21 0.44
N HIS A 55 -13.79 -7.48 0.43
CA HIS A 55 -15.21 -7.82 0.37
C HIS A 55 -15.98 -7.21 1.54
N ASP A 56 -17.14 -6.63 1.28
CA ASP A 56 -17.92 -5.87 2.27
C ASP A 56 -18.21 -6.65 3.55
N SER A 57 -18.50 -7.96 3.45
CA SER A 57 -18.82 -8.81 4.60
C SER A 57 -17.68 -8.98 5.62
N VAL A 58 -16.41 -8.79 5.20
CA VAL A 58 -15.23 -8.91 6.06
C VAL A 58 -14.51 -7.57 6.27
N TYR A 59 -15.02 -6.50 5.65
CA TYR A 59 -14.37 -5.19 5.61
C TYR A 59 -14.11 -4.60 7.00
N GLU A 60 -15.14 -4.47 7.84
CA GLU A 60 -14.99 -3.83 9.15
C GLU A 60 -14.03 -4.62 10.05
N LYS A 61 -14.11 -5.97 10.01
CA LYS A 61 -13.19 -6.82 10.76
C LYS A 61 -11.74 -6.67 10.27
N THR A 62 -11.53 -6.65 8.95
CA THR A 62 -10.20 -6.45 8.36
C THR A 62 -9.64 -5.08 8.72
N LYS A 63 -10.45 -4.03 8.66
CA LYS A 63 -10.09 -2.68 9.05
C LYS A 63 -9.58 -2.60 10.49
N GLU A 64 -10.32 -3.20 11.44
CA GLU A 64 -9.93 -3.18 12.85
C GLU A 64 -8.62 -3.94 13.13
N ILE A 65 -8.43 -5.13 12.53
CA ILE A 65 -7.18 -5.87 12.72
C ILE A 65 -5.98 -5.15 12.11
N LEU A 66 -6.16 -4.47 10.97
CA LEU A 66 -5.12 -3.64 10.35
C LEU A 66 -4.75 -2.44 11.24
N LYS A 67 -5.72 -1.70 11.75
CA LYS A 67 -5.48 -0.57 12.66
C LYS A 67 -4.68 -1.01 13.90
N ASN A 68 -5.04 -2.14 14.49
CA ASN A 68 -4.34 -2.70 15.65
C ASN A 68 -2.89 -3.08 15.30
N ALA A 69 -2.66 -3.67 14.12
CA ALA A 69 -1.31 -4.03 13.68
C ALA A 69 -0.44 -2.80 13.41
N TYR A 70 -1.00 -1.77 12.76
CA TYR A 70 -0.28 -0.52 12.50
C TYR A 70 0.13 0.21 13.80
N GLY A 71 -0.70 0.13 14.84
CA GLY A 71 -0.37 0.66 16.16
C GLY A 71 0.81 -0.03 16.85
N GLN A 72 1.22 -1.21 16.38
CA GLN A 72 2.34 -1.98 16.92
C GLN A 72 3.63 -1.83 16.09
N LEU A 73 3.58 -1.14 14.95
CA LEU A 73 4.75 -0.93 14.11
C LEU A 73 5.78 -0.04 14.81
N LYS A 74 7.00 -0.52 14.87
CA LYS A 74 8.16 0.23 15.35
C LYS A 74 8.90 0.80 14.15
N ILE A 75 9.15 2.10 14.18
CA ILE A 75 9.86 2.83 13.13
C ILE A 75 11.20 3.27 13.72
N GLY A 76 12.30 3.03 13.01
CA GLY A 76 13.61 3.41 13.50
C GLY A 76 14.76 2.88 12.65
N ASP A 77 15.95 2.87 13.23
CA ASP A 77 17.18 2.42 12.57
C ASP A 77 16.99 1.01 11.95
N PRO A 78 17.18 0.84 10.63
CA PRO A 78 17.05 -0.45 9.96
C PRO A 78 18.10 -1.48 10.38
N LEU A 79 19.17 -1.08 11.08
CA LEU A 79 20.17 -2.00 11.66
C LEU A 79 19.70 -2.58 13.00
N ASP A 80 18.70 -2.00 13.64
CA ASP A 80 18.06 -2.56 14.82
C ASP A 80 16.93 -3.51 14.42
N ALA A 81 17.15 -4.81 14.60
CA ALA A 81 16.18 -5.87 14.26
C ALA A 81 14.83 -5.77 15.01
N SER A 82 14.74 -4.93 16.04
CA SER A 82 13.46 -4.68 16.72
C SER A 82 12.54 -3.72 15.98
N ASN A 83 13.06 -2.97 14.99
CA ASN A 83 12.29 -2.06 14.16
C ASN A 83 11.69 -2.77 12.94
N HIS A 84 10.47 -2.37 12.57
CA HIS A 84 9.74 -2.95 11.45
C HIS A 84 9.85 -2.10 10.17
N VAL A 85 10.02 -0.78 10.33
CA VAL A 85 10.01 0.19 9.23
C VAL A 85 11.21 1.12 9.36
N GLY A 86 12.04 1.18 8.33
CA GLY A 86 13.16 2.10 8.21
C GLY A 86 12.77 3.44 7.56
N PRO A 87 13.76 4.27 7.19
CA PRO A 87 13.51 5.57 6.57
C PRO A 87 13.11 5.46 5.10
N LEU A 88 12.52 6.51 4.58
CA LEU A 88 12.43 6.77 3.15
C LEU A 88 13.81 7.14 2.59
N ILE A 89 13.98 7.04 1.28
CA ILE A 89 15.26 7.23 0.61
C ILE A 89 15.81 8.66 0.81
N ASP A 90 14.93 9.65 0.78
CA ASP A 90 15.28 11.07 0.93
C ASP A 90 14.08 11.92 1.35
N THR A 91 14.31 13.22 1.53
CA THR A 91 13.27 14.19 1.88
C THR A 91 12.29 14.48 0.73
N GLY A 92 12.66 14.17 -0.52
CA GLY A 92 11.76 14.22 -1.68
C GLY A 92 10.66 13.17 -1.52
N ALA A 93 11.04 11.93 -1.18
CA ALA A 93 10.09 10.86 -0.90
C ALA A 93 9.18 11.17 0.31
N VAL A 94 9.70 11.85 1.34
CA VAL A 94 8.89 12.34 2.47
C VAL A 94 7.85 13.37 2.00
N LYS A 95 8.23 14.26 1.10
CA LYS A 95 7.32 15.24 0.50
C LYS A 95 6.23 14.55 -0.33
N ASP A 96 6.60 13.55 -1.12
CA ASP A 96 5.64 12.78 -1.92
C ASP A 96 4.65 12.01 -1.03
N PHE A 97 5.13 11.44 0.08
CA PHE A 97 4.28 10.83 1.11
C PHE A 97 3.27 11.83 1.68
N THR A 98 3.72 13.01 2.09
CA THR A 98 2.85 14.04 2.66
C THR A 98 1.83 14.54 1.64
N ASN A 99 2.29 14.85 0.42
CA ASN A 99 1.42 15.28 -0.67
C ASN A 99 0.34 14.25 -1.02
N ALA A 100 0.69 12.95 -0.99
CA ALA A 100 -0.27 11.89 -1.28
C ALA A 100 -1.40 11.83 -0.23
N ILE A 101 -1.07 11.98 1.05
CA ILE A 101 -2.06 12.02 2.13
C ILE A 101 -2.95 13.25 2.01
N GLU A 102 -2.36 14.43 1.78
CA GLU A 102 -3.09 15.69 1.60
C GLU A 102 -4.03 15.62 0.40
N LYS A 103 -3.54 15.12 -0.75
CA LYS A 103 -4.34 14.96 -1.96
C LYS A 103 -5.47 13.97 -1.74
N ALA A 104 -5.20 12.79 -1.18
CA ALA A 104 -6.24 11.82 -0.87
C ALA A 104 -7.33 12.40 0.04
N THR A 105 -6.93 13.13 1.09
CA THR A 105 -7.86 13.77 2.01
C THR A 105 -8.70 14.85 1.30
N SER A 106 -8.10 15.64 0.41
CA SER A 106 -8.81 16.64 -0.39
C SER A 106 -9.80 16.03 -1.39
N GLU A 107 -9.53 14.80 -1.85
CA GLU A 107 -10.42 14.01 -2.72
C GLU A 107 -11.52 13.27 -1.93
N GLY A 108 -11.51 13.35 -0.58
CA GLY A 108 -12.55 12.78 0.27
C GLY A 108 -12.16 11.48 0.99
N ALA A 109 -10.88 11.08 0.97
CA ALA A 109 -10.41 9.93 1.73
C ALA A 109 -10.61 10.11 3.25
N LYS A 110 -10.92 9.02 3.94
CA LYS A 110 -10.96 9.00 5.40
C LYS A 110 -9.64 8.45 5.95
N VAL A 111 -9.01 9.21 6.84
CA VAL A 111 -7.80 8.77 7.54
C VAL A 111 -8.19 7.78 8.62
N LEU A 112 -7.77 6.53 8.49
CA LEU A 112 -7.99 5.46 9.47
C LEU A 112 -6.80 5.29 10.41
N VAL A 113 -5.59 5.41 9.89
CA VAL A 113 -4.34 5.49 10.63
C VAL A 113 -3.55 6.67 10.08
N GLU A 114 -3.24 7.61 10.94
CA GLU A 114 -2.57 8.84 10.55
C GLU A 114 -1.09 8.59 10.22
N GLY A 115 -0.66 9.04 9.04
CA GLY A 115 0.75 9.08 8.65
C GLY A 115 1.39 10.38 9.11
N LYS A 116 2.60 10.28 9.70
CA LYS A 116 3.33 11.45 10.24
C LYS A 116 4.78 11.41 9.82
N VAL A 117 5.35 12.56 9.58
CA VAL A 117 6.81 12.74 9.51
C VAL A 117 7.34 12.73 10.94
N LEU A 118 8.35 11.88 11.19
CA LEU A 118 8.98 11.76 12.50
C LEU A 118 10.24 12.63 12.56
N SER A 119 10.46 13.25 13.71
CA SER A 119 11.59 14.15 13.96
C SER A 119 12.09 14.03 15.39
N GLY A 120 13.31 14.47 15.66
CA GLY A 120 13.94 14.41 16.96
C GLY A 120 15.00 13.32 17.06
N GLU A 121 15.34 12.92 18.27
CA GLU A 121 16.37 11.91 18.52
C GLU A 121 16.01 10.57 17.86
N GLY A 122 16.96 10.01 17.08
CA GLY A 122 16.78 8.80 16.28
C GLY A 122 16.16 9.03 14.90
N TYR A 123 15.76 10.28 14.57
CA TYR A 123 15.13 10.63 13.29
C TYR A 123 15.81 11.83 12.61
N GLU A 124 17.09 12.05 12.89
CA GLU A 124 17.86 13.24 12.46
C GLU A 124 17.95 13.39 10.94
N SER A 125 17.78 12.29 10.19
CA SER A 125 17.75 12.34 8.72
C SER A 125 16.52 13.07 8.14
N ASN A 126 15.46 13.27 8.96
CA ASN A 126 14.16 13.78 8.53
C ASN A 126 13.48 12.93 7.42
N CYS A 127 13.87 11.65 7.30
CA CYS A 127 13.35 10.72 6.28
C CYS A 127 12.44 9.64 6.88
N TYR A 128 12.17 9.68 8.17
CA TYR A 128 11.29 8.71 8.80
C TYR A 128 9.83 9.18 8.79
N VAL A 129 8.95 8.24 8.43
CA VAL A 129 7.50 8.47 8.45
C VAL A 129 6.78 7.30 9.12
N SER A 130 5.70 7.57 9.81
CA SER A 130 4.81 6.49 10.25
C SER A 130 3.89 6.07 9.10
N PRO A 131 3.72 4.76 8.86
CA PRO A 131 2.79 4.26 7.86
C PRO A 131 1.35 4.72 8.10
N CYS A 132 0.58 4.91 7.03
CA CYS A 132 -0.82 5.30 7.11
C CYS A 132 -1.76 4.35 6.39
N ILE A 133 -3.04 4.39 6.81
CA ILE A 133 -4.16 3.74 6.13
C ILE A 133 -5.21 4.78 5.79
N LEU A 134 -5.62 4.81 4.54
CA LEU A 134 -6.66 5.69 4.03
C LEU A 134 -7.82 4.85 3.45
N GLU A 135 -9.04 5.12 3.89
CA GLU A 135 -10.26 4.58 3.27
C GLU A 135 -10.61 5.46 2.08
N VAL A 136 -10.70 4.87 0.90
CA VAL A 136 -10.80 5.56 -0.39
C VAL A 136 -11.80 4.89 -1.32
N THR A 137 -12.09 5.55 -2.45
CA THR A 137 -12.70 4.92 -3.63
C THR A 137 -11.66 4.75 -4.74
N ASN A 138 -11.84 3.75 -5.60
CA ASN A 138 -10.82 3.41 -6.61
C ASN A 138 -10.67 4.48 -7.72
N ASP A 139 -11.66 5.36 -7.89
CA ASP A 139 -11.70 6.44 -8.88
C ASP A 139 -11.00 7.73 -8.44
N MET A 140 -10.56 7.82 -7.17
CA MET A 140 -9.76 8.94 -6.70
C MET A 140 -8.45 9.04 -7.50
N GLU A 141 -8.12 10.24 -7.97
CA GLU A 141 -6.94 10.44 -8.83
C GLU A 141 -5.64 9.99 -8.18
N ILE A 142 -5.49 10.27 -6.88
CA ILE A 142 -4.29 9.87 -6.13
C ILE A 142 -4.16 8.35 -6.01
N VAL A 143 -5.28 7.62 -5.94
CA VAL A 143 -5.28 6.15 -5.87
C VAL A 143 -4.79 5.52 -7.19
N GLN A 144 -4.93 6.23 -8.31
CA GLN A 144 -4.43 5.81 -9.62
C GLN A 144 -2.93 6.05 -9.81
N GLN A 145 -2.29 6.78 -8.90
CA GLN A 145 -0.87 7.12 -8.94
C GLN A 145 -0.07 6.22 -7.99
N GLU A 146 1.13 5.83 -8.39
CA GLU A 146 2.06 5.15 -7.48
C GLU A 146 2.67 6.15 -6.51
N THR A 147 2.40 5.97 -5.22
CA THR A 147 3.12 6.68 -4.14
C THR A 147 4.17 5.73 -3.56
N PHE A 148 5.46 6.02 -3.77
CA PHE A 148 6.57 5.14 -3.36
C PHE A 148 6.93 5.34 -1.89
N ALA A 149 5.93 5.13 -1.02
CA ALA A 149 5.97 5.37 0.42
C ALA A 149 4.95 4.46 1.14
N PRO A 150 4.96 4.36 2.49
CA PRO A 150 4.10 3.44 3.22
C PRO A 150 2.67 3.99 3.40
N VAL A 151 1.97 4.13 2.28
CA VAL A 151 0.56 4.52 2.20
C VAL A 151 -0.25 3.32 1.72
N LEU A 152 -1.20 2.86 2.52
CA LEU A 152 -2.13 1.80 2.14
C LEU A 152 -3.53 2.37 1.94
N TYR A 153 -4.05 2.22 0.75
CA TYR A 153 -5.44 2.52 0.40
C TYR A 153 -6.30 1.29 0.63
N ILE A 154 -7.41 1.44 1.35
CA ILE A 154 -8.39 0.36 1.53
C ILE A 154 -9.73 0.76 0.94
N MET A 155 -10.39 -0.19 0.30
CA MET A 155 -11.68 0.01 -0.39
C MET A 155 -12.53 -1.24 -0.36
N LYS A 156 -13.83 -1.07 -0.52
CA LYS A 156 -14.82 -2.15 -0.48
C LYS A 156 -15.17 -2.64 -1.87
N TYR A 157 -15.59 -3.91 -1.95
CA TYR A 157 -16.27 -4.47 -3.11
C TYR A 157 -17.36 -5.47 -2.69
N ASN A 158 -18.28 -5.80 -3.58
CA ASN A 158 -19.39 -6.74 -3.32
C ASN A 158 -19.33 -8.00 -4.18
N THR A 159 -18.87 -7.91 -5.43
CA THR A 159 -18.76 -9.06 -6.33
C THR A 159 -17.33 -9.24 -6.81
N ILE A 160 -16.93 -10.47 -7.12
CA ILE A 160 -15.57 -10.75 -7.57
C ILE A 160 -15.25 -10.01 -8.89
N GLU A 161 -16.23 -9.83 -9.74
CA GLU A 161 -16.11 -9.07 -10.99
C GLU A 161 -15.76 -7.61 -10.71
N GLU A 162 -16.43 -6.98 -9.73
CA GLU A 162 -16.11 -5.63 -9.26
C GLU A 162 -14.66 -5.55 -8.73
N ALA A 163 -14.23 -6.52 -7.94
CA ALA A 163 -12.86 -6.55 -7.41
C ALA A 163 -11.82 -6.66 -8.54
N ILE A 164 -12.07 -7.48 -9.55
CA ILE A 164 -11.20 -7.64 -10.72
C ILE A 164 -11.17 -6.34 -11.54
N GLU A 165 -12.32 -5.68 -11.73
CA GLU A 165 -12.39 -4.40 -12.43
C GLU A 165 -11.57 -3.34 -11.68
N MET A 166 -11.76 -3.19 -10.37
CA MET A 166 -10.99 -2.27 -9.54
C MET A 166 -9.48 -2.59 -9.58
N GLN A 167 -9.11 -3.87 -9.52
CA GLN A 167 -7.73 -4.30 -9.61
C GLN A 167 -7.10 -3.87 -10.95
N ASN A 168 -7.81 -4.03 -12.05
CA ASN A 168 -7.31 -3.77 -13.40
C ASN A 168 -7.43 -2.30 -13.82
N ASN A 169 -8.22 -1.50 -13.12
CA ASN A 169 -8.45 -0.09 -13.44
C ASN A 169 -7.34 0.82 -12.88
N VAL A 170 -6.11 0.51 -13.27
CA VAL A 170 -4.92 1.33 -13.04
C VAL A 170 -3.98 1.19 -14.24
N PRO A 171 -3.16 2.20 -14.56
CA PRO A 171 -2.27 2.13 -15.73
C PRO A 171 -1.11 1.14 -15.57
N GLN A 172 -0.76 0.77 -14.33
CA GLN A 172 0.33 -0.16 -14.03
C GLN A 172 -0.19 -1.61 -14.01
N GLY A 173 0.68 -2.58 -14.34
CA GLY A 173 0.40 -4.00 -14.24
C GLY A 173 1.67 -4.76 -13.89
N LEU A 174 1.93 -4.99 -12.61
CA LEU A 174 3.15 -5.66 -12.14
C LEU A 174 2.84 -6.87 -11.26
N SER A 175 2.13 -6.69 -10.15
CA SER A 175 1.77 -7.79 -9.25
C SER A 175 0.36 -7.61 -8.69
N SER A 176 -0.28 -8.74 -8.41
CA SER A 176 -1.59 -8.82 -7.75
C SER A 176 -1.68 -10.11 -6.95
N SER A 177 -2.56 -10.14 -5.97
CA SER A 177 -2.86 -11.36 -5.23
C SER A 177 -4.31 -11.36 -4.77
N ILE A 178 -4.84 -12.57 -4.54
CA ILE A 178 -6.12 -12.79 -3.90
C ILE A 178 -5.94 -13.69 -2.69
N PHE A 179 -6.57 -13.34 -1.59
CA PHE A 179 -6.70 -14.19 -0.40
C PHE A 179 -8.09 -14.79 -0.38
N THR A 180 -8.16 -16.08 -0.54
CA THR A 180 -9.40 -16.87 -0.51
C THR A 180 -9.09 -18.34 -0.15
N THR A 181 -10.05 -19.02 0.49
CA THR A 181 -10.05 -20.46 0.65
C THR A 181 -11.00 -21.15 -0.33
N ASN A 182 -11.69 -20.38 -1.18
CA ASN A 182 -12.59 -20.88 -2.19
C ASN A 182 -11.85 -21.07 -3.52
N MET A 183 -11.67 -22.33 -3.92
CA MET A 183 -10.97 -22.69 -5.17
C MET A 183 -11.65 -22.16 -6.45
N ILE A 184 -12.95 -21.78 -6.39
CA ILE A 184 -13.67 -21.22 -7.55
C ILE A 184 -13.29 -19.74 -7.77
N GLU A 185 -12.81 -19.08 -6.73
CA GLU A 185 -12.35 -17.67 -6.82
C GLU A 185 -10.88 -17.55 -7.26
N MET A 186 -10.15 -18.67 -7.36
CA MET A 186 -8.75 -18.73 -7.81
C MET A 186 -8.67 -18.97 -9.32
#